data_92d1268aa8f194beb56b354b1056b431
#
_entry.id   92d1268aa8f194beb56b354b1056b431
#
_cell.length_a   1.000
_cell.length_b   1.000
_cell.length_c   1.000
_cell.angle_alpha   90.00
_cell.angle_beta   90.00
_cell.angle_gamma   90.00
#
_symmetry.space_group_name_H-M   'P 1'
#
loop_
_entity.id
_entity.type
_entity.pdbx_description
1 polymer ?
#
loop_
_entity_poly.entity_id
_entity_poly.type
_entity_poly.pdbx_seq_one_letter_code
_entity_poly.pdbx_strand_id
1 'polypeptide(L)'
;MANILITGASSGVGAELARRLATRGDSLFLSGRSEDKLKNLGLNASIFAGDLTSPGAAEKLVASAISELGSLDVVIHCAGIGLIKPAADTTDAEFTHVMNVNTRAAFLLARESCKVMAAAKKGLFITIPGILGKAPMRNASAYVASKYALTGMIKCFAQEYQRSGLRFCLFHLGGIDTPFWDQIQMAVQRDKMIPVATAADLILQAIDAPPHLVLSEVVMQPESHQLV
;
A
#
# COMPACT_ATOMS: atom_id res chain seq x y z
N MET A 1 -1.04 3.02 -21.29
CA MET A 1 -0.15 2.11 -20.56
C MET A 1 0.68 2.91 -19.57
N ALA A 2 0.75 2.49 -18.33
CA ALA A 2 1.53 3.13 -17.26
C ALA A 2 2.58 2.16 -16.71
N ASN A 3 3.69 2.69 -16.21
CA ASN A 3 4.74 1.96 -15.52
C ASN A 3 4.46 1.97 -14.02
N ILE A 4 4.14 0.82 -13.46
CA ILE A 4 3.55 0.70 -12.10
C ILE A 4 4.38 -0.21 -11.20
N LEU A 5 4.80 0.33 -10.06
CA LEU A 5 5.39 -0.44 -8.96
C LEU A 5 4.31 -0.79 -7.93
N ILE A 6 4.15 -2.07 -7.61
CA ILE A 6 3.23 -2.55 -6.57
C ILE A 6 4.01 -3.28 -5.49
N THR A 7 3.96 -2.79 -4.25
CA THR A 7 4.48 -3.52 -3.10
C THR A 7 3.37 -4.28 -2.38
N GLY A 8 3.71 -5.39 -1.72
CA GLY A 8 2.70 -6.29 -1.17
C GLY A 8 1.88 -7.01 -2.25
N ALA A 9 2.47 -7.15 -3.44
CA ALA A 9 1.81 -7.73 -4.61
C ALA A 9 1.55 -9.25 -4.52
N SER A 10 2.13 -9.92 -3.53
CA SER A 10 2.02 -11.39 -3.41
C SER A 10 0.67 -11.90 -2.87
N SER A 11 -0.23 -11.02 -2.41
CA SER A 11 -1.54 -11.41 -1.88
C SER A 11 -2.53 -10.22 -1.80
N GLY A 12 -3.79 -10.53 -1.48
CA GLY A 12 -4.81 -9.53 -1.16
C GLY A 12 -4.99 -8.46 -2.24
N VAL A 13 -5.13 -7.21 -1.80
CA VAL A 13 -5.38 -6.05 -2.68
C VAL A 13 -4.25 -5.86 -3.70
N GLY A 14 -2.99 -6.03 -3.29
CA GLY A 14 -1.85 -5.88 -4.20
C GLY A 14 -1.85 -6.92 -5.33
N ALA A 15 -2.19 -8.18 -5.04
CA ALA A 15 -2.28 -9.23 -6.04
C ALA A 15 -3.48 -9.02 -6.99
N GLU A 16 -4.62 -8.58 -6.46
CA GLU A 16 -5.80 -8.29 -7.28
C GLU A 16 -5.53 -7.12 -8.23
N LEU A 17 -4.91 -6.05 -7.74
CA LEU A 17 -4.49 -4.91 -8.58
C LEU A 17 -3.49 -5.34 -9.65
N ALA A 18 -2.51 -6.18 -9.30
CA ALA A 18 -1.52 -6.67 -10.26
C ALA A 18 -2.19 -7.42 -11.41
N ARG A 19 -3.16 -8.31 -11.15
CA ARG A 19 -3.90 -9.03 -12.20
C ARG A 19 -4.68 -8.10 -13.12
N ARG A 20 -5.41 -7.14 -12.53
CA ARG A 20 -6.24 -6.21 -13.31
C ARG A 20 -5.41 -5.27 -14.16
N LEU A 21 -4.32 -4.73 -13.60
CA LEU A 21 -3.42 -3.84 -14.32
C LEU A 21 -2.66 -4.57 -15.43
N ALA A 22 -2.25 -5.83 -15.20
CA ALA A 22 -1.68 -6.67 -16.25
C ALA A 22 -2.68 -6.93 -17.39
N THR A 23 -3.94 -7.24 -17.08
CA THR A 23 -5.01 -7.42 -18.08
C THR A 23 -5.26 -6.13 -18.87
N ARG A 24 -5.10 -4.96 -18.25
CA ARG A 24 -5.19 -3.65 -18.91
C ARG A 24 -4.01 -3.35 -19.82
N GLY A 25 -2.93 -4.13 -19.73
CA GLY A 25 -1.70 -3.97 -20.51
C GLY A 25 -0.68 -3.01 -19.92
N ASP A 26 -0.79 -2.67 -18.64
CA ASP A 26 0.23 -1.83 -17.95
C ASP A 26 1.52 -2.61 -17.72
N SER A 27 2.65 -1.92 -17.68
CA SER A 27 3.95 -2.48 -17.36
C SER A 27 4.12 -2.53 -15.84
N LEU A 28 4.34 -3.73 -15.29
CA LEU A 28 4.32 -3.94 -13.86
C LEU A 28 5.68 -4.36 -13.31
N PHE A 29 6.02 -3.78 -12.15
CA PHE A 29 7.10 -4.22 -11.29
C PHE A 29 6.51 -4.60 -9.92
N LEU A 30 6.60 -5.87 -9.55
CA LEU A 30 5.90 -6.42 -8.40
C LEU A 30 6.86 -6.73 -7.27
N SER A 31 6.58 -6.27 -6.06
CA SER A 31 7.41 -6.53 -4.89
C SER A 31 6.64 -7.22 -3.77
N GLY A 32 7.34 -8.17 -3.13
CA GLY A 32 6.86 -8.93 -1.98
C GLY A 32 7.98 -9.73 -1.35
N ARG A 33 7.75 -10.34 -0.19
CA ARG A 33 8.78 -11.12 0.51
C ARG A 33 9.05 -12.50 -0.09
N SER A 34 8.02 -13.11 -0.69
CA SER A 34 8.12 -14.47 -1.26
C SER A 34 8.15 -14.39 -2.78
N GLU A 35 9.27 -14.80 -3.35
CA GLU A 35 9.47 -14.90 -4.80
C GLU A 35 8.48 -15.86 -5.45
N ASP A 36 8.26 -17.03 -4.83
CA ASP A 36 7.34 -18.04 -5.33
C ASP A 36 5.91 -17.50 -5.43
N LYS A 37 5.44 -16.77 -4.39
CA LYS A 37 4.10 -16.17 -4.43
C LYS A 37 3.97 -15.10 -5.51
N LEU A 38 5.02 -14.35 -5.81
CA LEU A 38 5.03 -13.38 -6.90
C LEU A 38 5.00 -14.10 -8.26
N LYS A 39 5.83 -15.12 -8.46
CA LYS A 39 5.86 -15.94 -9.68
C LYS A 39 4.53 -16.66 -9.92
N ASN A 40 3.92 -17.19 -8.86
CA ASN A 40 2.65 -17.90 -8.90
C ASN A 40 1.44 -17.02 -9.30
N LEU A 41 1.60 -15.69 -9.38
CA LEU A 41 0.59 -14.84 -10.01
C LEU A 41 0.42 -15.12 -11.49
N GLY A 42 1.45 -15.68 -12.14
CA GLY A 42 1.43 -16.03 -13.58
C GLY A 42 1.38 -14.81 -14.51
N LEU A 43 1.84 -13.65 -14.04
CA LEU A 43 1.77 -12.39 -14.78
C LEU A 43 3.10 -12.14 -15.51
N ASN A 44 3.01 -11.51 -16.69
CA ASN A 44 4.17 -10.98 -17.37
C ASN A 44 4.60 -9.67 -16.70
N ALA A 45 5.40 -9.80 -15.65
CA ALA A 45 5.84 -8.68 -14.83
C ALA A 45 7.23 -8.96 -14.23
N SER A 46 8.07 -7.94 -14.12
CA SER A 46 9.32 -8.03 -13.37
C SER A 46 9.02 -8.08 -11.86
N ILE A 47 9.83 -8.83 -11.13
CA ILE A 47 9.61 -9.04 -9.68
C ILE A 47 10.84 -8.68 -8.85
N PHE A 48 10.58 -8.21 -7.63
CA PHE A 48 11.59 -7.98 -6.59
C PHE A 48 11.15 -8.69 -5.30
N ALA A 49 11.83 -9.77 -4.96
CA ALA A 49 11.63 -10.49 -3.71
C ALA A 49 12.55 -9.93 -2.63
N GLY A 50 11.98 -9.33 -1.59
CA GLY A 50 12.78 -8.74 -0.52
C GLY A 50 11.95 -8.17 0.62
N ASP A 51 12.59 -8.03 1.78
CA ASP A 51 12.01 -7.36 2.94
C ASP A 51 12.32 -5.86 2.90
N LEU A 52 11.28 -5.04 2.76
CA LEU A 52 11.42 -3.58 2.70
C LEU A 52 11.90 -2.94 4.02
N THR A 53 11.93 -3.70 5.11
CA THR A 53 12.53 -3.22 6.38
C THR A 53 14.06 -3.32 6.40
N SER A 54 14.65 -4.08 5.47
CA SER A 54 16.10 -4.23 5.36
C SER A 54 16.77 -2.93 4.91
N PRO A 55 18.00 -2.66 5.40
CA PRO A 55 18.77 -1.48 4.96
C PRO A 55 18.97 -1.45 3.43
N GLY A 56 18.69 -0.31 2.81
CA GLY A 56 18.88 -0.13 1.36
C GLY A 56 17.84 -0.83 0.47
N ALA A 57 16.83 -1.51 1.06
CA ALA A 57 15.86 -2.27 0.27
C ALA A 57 14.95 -1.38 -0.59
N ALA A 58 14.53 -0.23 -0.07
CA ALA A 58 13.69 0.71 -0.81
C ALA A 58 14.44 1.34 -1.99
N GLU A 59 15.70 1.72 -1.77
CA GLU A 59 16.60 2.25 -2.79
C GLU A 59 16.81 1.24 -3.92
N LYS A 60 17.12 -0.01 -3.56
CA LYS A 60 17.30 -1.11 -4.53
C LYS A 60 16.00 -1.37 -5.30
N LEU A 61 14.86 -1.43 -4.61
CA LEU A 61 13.57 -1.67 -5.23
C LEU A 61 13.24 -0.61 -6.28
N VAL A 62 13.35 0.67 -5.93
CA VAL A 62 13.04 1.76 -6.86
C VAL A 62 14.03 1.82 -8.02
N ALA A 63 15.33 1.62 -7.77
CA ALA A 63 16.35 1.55 -8.81
C ALA A 63 16.09 0.39 -9.79
N SER A 64 15.75 -0.82 -9.28
CA SER A 64 15.40 -1.96 -10.13
C SER A 64 14.13 -1.70 -10.94
N ALA A 65 13.09 -1.11 -10.33
CA ALA A 65 11.87 -0.76 -11.04
C ALA A 65 12.13 0.22 -12.20
N ILE A 66 12.96 1.24 -11.99
CA ILE A 66 13.35 2.19 -13.05
C ILE A 66 14.19 1.50 -14.14
N SER A 67 15.13 0.63 -13.76
CA SER A 67 15.94 -0.13 -14.73
C SER A 67 15.09 -0.99 -15.67
N GLU A 68 14.05 -1.63 -15.13
CA GLU A 68 13.18 -2.53 -15.89
C GLU A 68 12.07 -1.81 -16.67
N LEU A 69 11.47 -0.78 -16.07
CA LEU A 69 10.33 -0.08 -16.65
C LEU A 69 10.71 1.17 -17.44
N GLY A 70 11.93 1.70 -17.26
CA GLY A 70 12.40 2.97 -17.85
C GLY A 70 11.89 4.22 -17.14
N SER A 71 10.71 4.19 -16.52
CA SER A 71 10.12 5.28 -15.74
C SER A 71 9.19 4.74 -14.66
N LEU A 72 8.69 5.61 -13.80
CA LEU A 72 7.75 5.26 -12.75
C LEU A 72 6.59 6.26 -12.75
N ASP A 73 5.42 5.80 -13.24
CA ASP A 73 4.20 6.61 -13.30
C ASP A 73 3.35 6.48 -12.04
N VAL A 74 3.26 5.26 -11.49
CA VAL A 74 2.42 4.97 -10.31
C VAL A 74 3.18 4.06 -9.35
N VAL A 75 3.11 4.38 -8.07
CA VAL A 75 3.52 3.49 -6.98
C VAL A 75 2.30 3.15 -6.14
N ILE A 76 2.04 1.86 -5.95
CA ILE A 76 0.96 1.37 -5.10
C ILE A 76 1.56 0.61 -3.93
N HIS A 77 1.51 1.22 -2.75
CA HIS A 77 2.04 0.61 -1.53
C HIS A 77 0.94 -0.13 -0.78
N CYS A 78 0.85 -1.44 -1.02
CA CYS A 78 -0.07 -2.36 -0.33
C CYS A 78 0.61 -3.17 0.78
N ALA A 79 1.95 -3.12 0.89
CA ALA A 79 2.66 -3.86 1.92
C ALA A 79 2.32 -3.36 3.33
N GLY A 80 2.04 -4.28 4.22
CA GLY A 80 1.73 -3.98 5.61
C GLY A 80 1.37 -5.24 6.38
N ILE A 81 1.39 -5.13 7.71
CA ILE A 81 1.00 -6.20 8.64
C ILE A 81 0.02 -5.66 9.66
N GLY A 82 -0.82 -6.54 10.22
CA GLY A 82 -1.72 -6.24 11.32
C GLY A 82 -1.18 -6.76 12.65
N LEU A 83 -1.56 -6.08 13.72
CA LEU A 83 -1.39 -6.56 15.09
C LEU A 83 -2.61 -6.16 15.90
N ILE A 84 -3.43 -7.14 16.27
CA ILE A 84 -4.62 -6.95 17.11
C ILE A 84 -4.39 -7.71 18.40
N LYS A 85 -3.98 -6.99 19.44
CA LYS A 85 -3.54 -7.51 20.72
C LYS A 85 -3.73 -6.44 21.79
N PRO A 86 -4.13 -6.77 23.04
CA PRO A 86 -4.20 -5.80 24.12
C PRO A 86 -2.87 -5.06 24.32
N ALA A 87 -2.95 -3.78 24.64
CA ALA A 87 -1.73 -2.95 24.82
C ALA A 87 -0.81 -3.51 25.91
N ALA A 88 -1.40 -4.04 27.02
CA ALA A 88 -0.65 -4.63 28.12
C ALA A 88 0.15 -5.87 27.71
N ASP A 89 -0.28 -6.59 26.68
CA ASP A 89 0.33 -7.81 26.20
C ASP A 89 1.24 -7.58 24.99
N THR A 90 1.20 -6.39 24.41
CA THR A 90 2.01 -6.01 23.24
C THR A 90 3.44 -5.74 23.68
N THR A 91 4.39 -6.54 23.18
CA THR A 91 5.82 -6.36 23.47
C THR A 91 6.43 -5.21 22.69
N ASP A 92 7.55 -4.66 23.17
CA ASP A 92 8.33 -3.63 22.45
C ASP A 92 8.79 -4.12 21.07
N ALA A 93 9.18 -5.38 20.97
CA ALA A 93 9.58 -5.99 19.70
C ALA A 93 8.44 -6.04 18.69
N GLU A 94 7.22 -6.40 19.11
CA GLU A 94 6.02 -6.38 18.25
C GLU A 94 5.66 -4.97 17.82
N PHE A 95 5.68 -4.00 18.74
CA PHE A 95 5.47 -2.59 18.44
C PHE A 95 6.46 -2.09 17.40
N THR A 96 7.76 -2.31 17.64
CA THR A 96 8.84 -1.92 16.74
C THR A 96 8.70 -2.58 15.37
N HIS A 97 8.35 -3.87 15.32
CA HIS A 97 8.15 -4.59 14.06
C HIS A 97 7.02 -3.99 13.22
N VAL A 98 5.86 -3.73 13.83
CA VAL A 98 4.72 -3.11 13.14
C VAL A 98 5.07 -1.71 12.62
N MET A 99 5.74 -0.89 13.43
CA MET A 99 6.19 0.44 13.01
C MET A 99 7.20 0.38 11.86
N ASN A 100 8.15 -0.56 11.92
CA ASN A 100 9.14 -0.74 10.86
C ASN A 100 8.49 -1.15 9.53
N VAL A 101 7.54 -2.08 9.55
CA VAL A 101 6.89 -2.56 8.33
C VAL A 101 5.90 -1.55 7.78
N ASN A 102 5.00 -1.01 8.62
CA ASN A 102 3.90 -0.18 8.14
C ASN A 102 4.27 1.29 7.91
N THR A 103 5.26 1.79 8.67
CA THR A 103 5.59 3.23 8.65
C THR A 103 6.97 3.48 8.06
N ARG A 104 8.03 2.90 8.66
CA ARG A 104 9.40 3.16 8.21
C ARG A 104 9.65 2.69 6.78
N ALA A 105 9.22 1.46 6.43
CA ALA A 105 9.39 0.95 5.06
C ALA A 105 8.59 1.79 4.04
N ALA A 106 7.38 2.21 4.38
CA ALA A 106 6.58 3.11 3.56
C ALA A 106 7.24 4.49 3.37
N PHE A 107 7.84 5.05 4.43
CA PHE A 107 8.60 6.30 4.35
C PHE A 107 9.77 6.20 3.38
N LEU A 108 10.57 5.16 3.51
CA LEU A 108 11.74 4.94 2.65
C LEU A 108 11.31 4.74 1.19
N LEU A 109 10.27 3.96 0.95
CA LEU A 109 9.74 3.77 -0.40
C LEU A 109 9.21 5.09 -0.99
N ALA A 110 8.41 5.84 -0.23
CA ALA A 110 7.88 7.13 -0.68
C ALA A 110 9.01 8.11 -1.00
N ARG A 111 10.02 8.21 -0.11
CA ARG A 111 11.19 9.06 -0.29
C ARG A 111 11.92 8.76 -1.61
N GLU A 112 12.23 7.51 -1.89
CA GLU A 112 12.97 7.14 -3.10
C GLU A 112 12.09 7.27 -4.36
N SER A 113 10.84 6.88 -4.28
CA SER A 113 9.90 7.03 -5.40
C SER A 113 9.66 8.50 -5.75
N CYS A 114 9.48 9.36 -4.74
CA CYS A 114 9.25 10.78 -4.96
C CYS A 114 10.44 11.49 -5.60
N LYS A 115 11.68 11.09 -5.28
CA LYS A 115 12.89 11.66 -5.95
C LYS A 115 12.82 11.48 -7.46
N VAL A 116 12.55 10.26 -7.93
CA VAL A 116 12.52 9.95 -9.37
C VAL A 116 11.29 10.52 -10.06
N MET A 117 10.13 10.43 -9.45
CA MET A 117 8.89 10.97 -10.01
C MET A 117 8.90 12.51 -10.06
N ALA A 118 9.44 13.18 -9.05
CA ALA A 118 9.55 14.65 -9.04
C ALA A 118 10.51 15.15 -10.13
N ALA A 119 11.63 14.45 -10.35
CA ALA A 119 12.53 14.76 -11.47
C ALA A 119 11.84 14.63 -12.83
N ALA A 120 10.94 13.65 -12.96
CA ALA A 120 10.11 13.47 -14.15
C ALA A 120 8.89 14.42 -14.22
N LYS A 121 8.64 15.20 -13.17
CA LYS A 121 7.45 16.08 -13.00
C LYS A 121 6.11 15.34 -13.20
N LYS A 122 6.06 14.06 -12.86
CA LYS A 122 4.91 13.19 -13.05
C LYS A 122 4.95 12.03 -12.04
N GLY A 123 3.84 11.74 -11.40
CA GLY A 123 3.74 10.55 -10.57
C GLY A 123 2.47 10.51 -9.73
N LEU A 124 2.07 9.31 -9.36
CA LEU A 124 0.99 9.05 -8.41
C LEU A 124 1.45 8.04 -7.36
N PHE A 125 1.45 8.45 -6.10
CA PHE A 125 1.75 7.56 -4.97
C PHE A 125 0.46 7.21 -4.25
N ILE A 126 0.10 5.93 -4.27
CA ILE A 126 -1.09 5.38 -3.61
C ILE A 126 -0.65 4.54 -2.41
N THR A 127 -1.29 4.74 -1.27
CA THR A 127 -1.12 3.85 -0.10
C THR A 127 -2.44 3.56 0.60
N ILE A 128 -2.47 2.47 1.36
CA ILE A 128 -3.66 1.97 2.03
C ILE A 128 -3.43 1.98 3.56
N PRO A 129 -3.61 3.14 4.23
CA PRO A 129 -3.61 3.18 5.68
C PRO A 129 -4.72 2.33 6.29
N GLY A 130 -5.80 2.13 5.54
CA GLY A 130 -7.02 1.52 6.04
C GLY A 130 -7.80 2.47 6.94
N ILE A 131 -8.98 2.05 7.37
CA ILE A 131 -9.85 2.85 8.25
C ILE A 131 -9.16 3.16 9.59
N LEU A 132 -8.26 2.29 10.05
CA LEU A 132 -7.49 2.48 11.28
C LEU A 132 -6.38 3.55 11.15
N GLY A 133 -6.22 4.16 9.99
CA GLY A 133 -5.48 5.42 9.83
C GLY A 133 -6.30 6.67 10.14
N LYS A 134 -7.59 6.52 10.49
CA LYS A 134 -8.53 7.60 10.85
C LYS A 134 -9.29 7.34 12.15
N ALA A 135 -9.57 6.10 12.47
CA ALA A 135 -10.37 5.71 13.63
C ALA A 135 -9.59 4.76 14.56
N PRO A 136 -9.76 4.87 15.88
CA PRO A 136 -9.18 3.93 16.83
C PRO A 136 -9.93 2.59 16.80
N MET A 137 -9.25 1.52 17.25
CA MET A 137 -9.84 0.22 17.47
C MET A 137 -9.29 -0.38 18.76
N ARG A 138 -10.18 -0.99 19.56
CA ARG A 138 -9.78 -1.71 20.78
C ARG A 138 -8.79 -2.84 20.44
N ASN A 139 -7.79 -3.04 21.27
CA ASN A 139 -6.72 -4.05 21.12
C ASN A 139 -5.85 -3.87 19.86
N ALA A 140 -5.78 -2.69 19.27
CA ALA A 140 -4.99 -2.45 18.07
C ALA A 140 -4.06 -1.24 18.18
N SER A 141 -3.67 -0.84 19.40
CA SER A 141 -2.95 0.43 19.64
C SER A 141 -1.68 0.57 18.80
N ALA A 142 -0.81 -0.43 18.75
CA ALA A 142 0.41 -0.41 17.95
C ALA A 142 0.11 -0.35 16.44
N TYR A 143 -0.86 -1.14 15.99
CA TYR A 143 -1.28 -1.15 14.59
C TYR A 143 -1.92 0.18 14.17
N VAL A 144 -2.85 0.71 14.98
CA VAL A 144 -3.47 2.02 14.78
C VAL A 144 -2.40 3.11 14.74
N ALA A 145 -1.47 3.14 15.70
CA ALA A 145 -0.37 4.11 15.71
C ALA A 145 0.41 4.11 14.39
N SER A 146 0.75 2.91 13.86
CA SER A 146 1.47 2.78 12.59
C SER A 146 0.66 3.31 11.39
N LYS A 147 -0.67 3.12 11.39
CA LYS A 147 -1.55 3.58 10.31
C LYS A 147 -1.83 5.09 10.37
N TYR A 148 -1.95 5.66 11.57
CA TYR A 148 -2.00 7.12 11.75
C TYR A 148 -0.69 7.78 11.33
N ALA A 149 0.45 7.19 11.72
CA ALA A 149 1.77 7.66 11.30
C ALA A 149 1.91 7.65 9.77
N LEU A 150 1.49 6.57 9.11
CA LEU A 150 1.46 6.48 7.64
C LEU A 150 0.58 7.59 7.02
N THR A 151 -0.61 7.81 7.56
CA THR A 151 -1.52 8.87 7.09
C THR A 151 -0.88 10.26 7.20
N GLY A 152 -0.37 10.61 8.38
CA GLY A 152 0.25 11.92 8.61
C GLY A 152 1.49 12.14 7.75
N MET A 153 2.33 11.11 7.65
CA MET A 153 3.54 11.13 6.85
C MET A 153 3.26 11.41 5.36
N ILE A 154 2.33 10.70 4.75
CA ILE A 154 2.01 10.90 3.32
C ILE A 154 1.36 12.27 3.07
N LYS A 155 0.59 12.80 4.03
CA LYS A 155 0.09 14.18 3.95
C LYS A 155 1.24 15.21 3.96
N CYS A 156 2.31 14.97 4.72
CA CYS A 156 3.51 15.81 4.66
C CYS A 156 4.18 15.73 3.29
N PHE A 157 4.39 14.53 2.75
CA PHE A 157 4.90 14.36 1.38
C PHE A 157 4.05 15.12 0.35
N ALA A 158 2.72 15.03 0.45
CA ALA A 158 1.84 15.77 -0.47
C ALA A 158 2.03 17.28 -0.41
N GLN A 159 2.38 17.83 0.76
CA GLN A 159 2.70 19.25 0.92
C GLN A 159 4.11 19.61 0.40
N GLU A 160 5.11 18.80 0.73
CA GLU A 160 6.49 19.01 0.31
C GLU A 160 6.64 18.97 -1.22
N TYR A 161 5.86 18.10 -1.88
CA TYR A 161 5.88 17.92 -3.33
C TYR A 161 4.77 18.67 -4.08
N GLN A 162 4.14 19.69 -3.47
CA GLN A 162 3.21 20.55 -4.18
C GLN A 162 3.85 21.17 -5.43
N ARG A 163 3.09 21.21 -6.54
CA ARG A 163 3.52 21.76 -7.83
C ARG A 163 4.67 20.99 -8.49
N SER A 164 5.07 19.84 -7.98
CA SER A 164 6.10 18.98 -8.59
C SER A 164 5.58 18.04 -9.67
N GLY A 165 4.26 18.01 -9.90
CA GLY A 165 3.60 17.01 -10.75
C GLY A 165 3.27 15.69 -10.05
N LEU A 166 3.60 15.55 -8.75
CA LEU A 166 3.26 14.39 -7.96
C LEU A 166 1.87 14.53 -7.32
N ARG A 167 1.17 13.40 -7.28
CA ARG A 167 -0.14 13.24 -6.62
C ARG A 167 -0.05 12.14 -5.58
N PHE A 168 -0.76 12.30 -4.48
CA PHE A 168 -0.79 11.32 -3.39
C PHE A 168 -2.23 10.95 -3.09
N CYS A 169 -2.50 9.65 -2.93
CA CYS A 169 -3.82 9.14 -2.62
C CYS A 169 -3.76 8.18 -1.43
N LEU A 170 -4.61 8.41 -0.45
CA LEU A 170 -4.77 7.64 0.77
C LEU A 170 -6.09 6.88 0.75
N PHE A 171 -6.04 5.54 0.76
CA PHE A 171 -7.23 4.71 0.84
C PHE A 171 -7.48 4.23 2.27
N HIS A 172 -8.47 4.81 2.92
CA HIS A 172 -8.94 4.42 4.25
C HIS A 172 -10.06 3.38 4.09
N LEU A 173 -9.66 2.16 3.80
CA LEU A 173 -10.59 1.05 3.57
C LEU A 173 -10.85 0.33 4.89
N GLY A 174 -12.11 -0.03 5.14
CA GLY A 174 -12.52 -0.93 6.21
C GLY A 174 -12.03 -2.36 5.99
N GLY A 175 -12.60 -3.32 6.70
CA GLY A 175 -12.22 -4.72 6.55
C GLY A 175 -12.44 -5.22 5.12
N ILE A 176 -11.35 -5.64 4.44
CA ILE A 176 -11.39 -6.24 3.10
C ILE A 176 -11.19 -7.74 3.26
N ASP A 177 -11.99 -8.55 2.57
CA ASP A 177 -11.83 -10.01 2.58
C ASP A 177 -10.57 -10.41 1.80
N THR A 178 -9.51 -10.68 2.55
CA THR A 178 -8.19 -11.05 2.05
C THR A 178 -7.48 -11.99 3.02
N PRO A 179 -6.40 -12.68 2.58
CA PRO A 179 -5.56 -13.50 3.46
C PRO A 179 -4.89 -12.74 4.62
N PHE A 180 -4.99 -11.41 4.67
CA PHE A 180 -4.53 -10.61 5.81
C PHE A 180 -5.11 -11.13 7.14
N TRP A 181 -6.37 -11.53 7.14
CA TRP A 181 -7.09 -11.98 8.32
C TRP A 181 -6.69 -13.37 8.80
N ASP A 182 -6.04 -14.17 7.96
CA ASP A 182 -5.62 -15.54 8.34
C ASP A 182 -4.54 -15.53 9.44
N GLN A 183 -3.84 -14.40 9.60
CA GLN A 183 -2.78 -14.22 10.59
C GLN A 183 -3.26 -13.46 11.84
N ILE A 184 -4.51 -13.02 11.87
CA ILE A 184 -5.08 -12.23 12.97
C ILE A 184 -5.90 -13.15 13.87
N GLN A 185 -5.53 -13.22 15.14
CA GLN A 185 -6.25 -14.00 16.15
C GLN A 185 -7.52 -13.27 16.60
N MET A 186 -8.47 -13.12 15.69
CA MET A 186 -9.76 -12.49 15.95
C MET A 186 -10.84 -13.18 15.10
N ALA A 187 -12.00 -13.44 15.70
CA ALA A 187 -13.15 -13.88 14.93
C ALA A 187 -13.64 -12.74 14.03
N VAL A 188 -13.68 -12.98 12.74
CA VAL A 188 -14.11 -12.00 11.73
C VAL A 188 -15.24 -12.58 10.86
N GLN A 189 -16.19 -11.74 10.49
CA GLN A 189 -17.28 -12.09 9.57
C GLN A 189 -16.86 -11.70 8.15
N ARG A 190 -16.18 -12.61 7.45
CA ARG A 190 -15.59 -12.32 6.12
C ARG A 190 -16.66 -12.03 5.06
N ASP A 191 -17.83 -12.63 5.20
CA ASP A 191 -19.01 -12.43 4.36
C ASP A 191 -19.56 -10.99 4.41
N LYS A 192 -19.25 -10.25 5.49
CA LYS A 192 -19.61 -8.83 5.65
C LYS A 192 -18.50 -7.85 5.31
N MET A 193 -17.34 -8.34 4.91
CA MET A 193 -16.22 -7.49 4.52
C MET A 193 -16.38 -6.99 3.08
N ILE A 194 -15.61 -5.94 2.76
CA ILE A 194 -15.50 -5.43 1.39
C ILE A 194 -14.85 -6.53 0.52
N PRO A 195 -15.46 -6.94 -0.59
CA PRO A 195 -14.79 -7.81 -1.55
C PRO A 195 -13.51 -7.17 -2.08
N VAL A 196 -12.43 -7.94 -2.19
CA VAL A 196 -11.14 -7.43 -2.69
C VAL A 196 -11.27 -6.81 -4.09
N ALA A 197 -12.16 -7.34 -4.91
CA ALA A 197 -12.46 -6.82 -6.24
C ALA A 197 -13.00 -5.39 -6.18
N THR A 198 -13.95 -5.11 -5.26
CA THR A 198 -14.52 -3.76 -5.06
C THR A 198 -13.46 -2.76 -4.58
N ALA A 199 -12.57 -3.19 -3.68
CA ALA A 199 -11.46 -2.35 -3.24
C ALA A 199 -10.51 -2.02 -4.41
N ALA A 200 -10.21 -2.99 -5.27
CA ALA A 200 -9.37 -2.79 -6.45
C ALA A 200 -10.05 -1.84 -7.45
N ASP A 201 -11.34 -1.98 -7.73
CA ASP A 201 -12.09 -1.07 -8.62
C ASP A 201 -11.96 0.39 -8.17
N LEU A 202 -12.10 0.64 -6.88
CA LEU A 202 -11.99 1.98 -6.32
C LEU A 202 -10.56 2.56 -6.47
N ILE A 203 -9.54 1.73 -6.30
CA ILE A 203 -8.15 2.16 -6.48
C ILE A 203 -7.84 2.45 -7.95
N LEU A 204 -8.37 1.66 -8.87
CA LEU A 204 -8.22 1.91 -10.31
C LEU A 204 -8.79 3.26 -10.73
N GLN A 205 -9.91 3.70 -10.16
CA GLN A 205 -10.46 5.03 -10.42
C GLN A 205 -9.49 6.17 -10.07
N ALA A 206 -8.68 6.01 -9.01
CA ALA A 206 -7.66 7.00 -8.67
C ALA A 206 -6.50 7.01 -9.68
N ILE A 207 -6.15 5.86 -10.24
CA ILE A 207 -5.12 5.75 -11.29
C ILE A 207 -5.62 6.42 -12.58
N ASP A 208 -6.89 6.22 -12.91
CA ASP A 208 -7.52 6.72 -14.13
C ASP A 208 -7.99 8.19 -14.03
N ALA A 209 -7.88 8.79 -12.85
CA ALA A 209 -8.23 10.19 -12.65
C ALA A 209 -7.38 11.11 -13.55
N PRO A 210 -7.98 12.14 -14.17
CA PRO A 210 -7.26 13.10 -15.00
C PRO A 210 -6.03 13.68 -14.28
N PRO A 211 -4.92 13.96 -14.99
CA PRO A 211 -3.67 14.38 -14.35
C PRO A 211 -3.75 15.64 -13.48
N HIS A 212 -4.71 16.51 -13.74
CA HIS A 212 -4.95 17.75 -12.97
C HIS A 212 -5.84 17.55 -11.74
N LEU A 213 -6.33 16.31 -11.51
CA LEU A 213 -7.15 15.95 -10.35
C LEU A 213 -6.45 14.90 -9.49
N VAL A 214 -6.80 14.88 -8.21
CA VAL A 214 -6.37 13.85 -7.28
C VAL A 214 -7.51 13.47 -6.33
N LEU A 215 -7.71 12.17 -6.15
CA LEU A 215 -8.51 11.62 -5.06
C LEU A 215 -7.60 11.52 -3.83
N SER A 216 -7.48 12.62 -3.08
CA SER A 216 -6.48 12.72 -2.01
C SER A 216 -6.73 11.76 -0.85
N GLU A 217 -7.97 11.63 -0.42
CA GLU A 217 -8.40 10.67 0.60
C GLU A 217 -9.72 10.02 0.18
N VAL A 218 -9.74 8.70 0.21
CA VAL A 218 -10.93 7.90 -0.10
C VAL A 218 -11.25 7.02 1.11
N VAL A 219 -12.47 7.12 1.61
CA VAL A 219 -12.96 6.29 2.73
C VAL A 219 -14.04 5.35 2.20
N MET A 220 -13.86 4.05 2.43
CA MET A 220 -14.87 3.03 2.13
C MET A 220 -14.94 2.04 3.27
N GLN A 221 -16.12 1.77 3.77
CA GLN A 221 -16.35 0.86 4.89
C GLN A 221 -17.49 -0.10 4.55
N PRO A 222 -17.50 -1.33 5.13
CA PRO A 222 -18.69 -2.16 5.11
C PRO A 222 -19.86 -1.43 5.76
N GLU A 223 -21.05 -1.57 5.24
CA GLU A 223 -22.26 -0.97 5.81
C GLU A 223 -22.46 -1.40 7.27
N SER A 224 -22.14 -2.67 7.59
CA SER A 224 -22.29 -3.26 8.93
C SER A 224 -21.25 -2.79 9.96
N HIS A 225 -20.16 -2.12 9.55
CA HIS A 225 -19.06 -1.71 10.43
C HIS A 225 -18.52 -0.35 10.00
N GLN A 226 -19.22 0.72 10.42
CA GLN A 226 -18.81 2.10 10.16
C GLN A 226 -18.09 2.65 11.40
N LEU A 227 -16.79 2.91 11.26
CA LEU A 227 -15.98 3.64 12.23
C LEU A 227 -15.85 5.09 11.73
N VAL A 228 -16.67 5.98 12.23
CA VAL A 228 -16.65 7.39 11.85
C VAL A 228 -16.16 8.21 13.01
#